data_f948b8de2a260c34d074f8c1fb7ad787
#
_entry.id   f948b8de2a260c34d074f8c1fb7ad787
#
_cell.length_a   1.000
_cell.length_b   1.000
_cell.length_c   1.000
_cell.angle_alpha   90.00
_cell.angle_beta   90.00
_cell.angle_gamma   90.00
#
_symmetry.space_group_name_H-M   'P 1'
#
loop_
_entity.id
_entity.type
_entity.pdbx_description
1 polymer ?
#
loop_
_entity_poly.entity_id
_entity_poly.type
_entity_poly.pdbx_seq_one_letter_code
_entity_poly.pdbx_strand_id
1 'polypeptide(L)'
;MTHSKNLIIKVCGMREADNIRAVDELASVDWMGFIFYPRSSRHVSQVPAFMPEHTKRVGVFVNATANEILKRLSLFSLDLIQLHGHESADFCRELRALLPEGIGIIKMVQVGSIEDLQRATEYEGAVDYLLFETRCEGYGGSGQQFDWRILDDYHGRTPFLLTGGIGPRDADKLLSFSHPMMAGIDLNSKFESAPAMKDVKMLKDFTERLRQG
;
A
#
# COMPACT_ATOMS: atom_id res chain seq x y z
N MET A 1 14.25 16.89 -18.12
CA MET A 1 12.94 17.39 -17.63
C MET A 1 12.51 16.46 -16.53
N THR A 2 12.72 16.84 -15.29
CA THR A 2 12.32 16.08 -14.11
C THR A 2 10.80 16.09 -14.04
N HIS A 3 10.16 14.97 -14.38
CA HIS A 3 8.77 14.75 -14.05
C HIS A 3 8.71 14.60 -12.54
N SER A 4 8.34 15.64 -11.83
CA SER A 4 7.82 15.53 -10.47
C SER A 4 6.59 14.60 -10.57
N LYS A 5 6.81 13.31 -10.44
CA LYS A 5 5.72 12.33 -10.45
C LYS A 5 4.91 12.63 -9.20
N ASN A 6 3.63 12.91 -9.38
CA ASN A 6 2.66 12.99 -8.31
C ASN A 6 2.44 11.56 -7.78
N LEU A 7 3.47 11.04 -7.06
CA LEU A 7 3.44 9.69 -6.50
C LEU A 7 2.33 9.60 -5.46
N ILE A 8 1.53 8.55 -5.53
CA ILE A 8 0.59 8.22 -4.46
C ILE A 8 1.41 7.83 -3.23
N ILE A 9 1.18 8.52 -2.12
CA ILE A 9 1.77 8.17 -0.83
C ILE A 9 0.70 7.54 0.05
N LYS A 10 0.81 6.24 0.28
CA LYS A 10 -0.06 5.48 1.16
C LYS A 10 0.63 5.24 2.49
N VAL A 11 -0.10 5.43 3.59
CA VAL A 11 0.34 5.11 4.96
C VAL A 11 -0.54 3.98 5.50
N CYS A 12 0.04 2.81 5.71
CA CYS A 12 -0.69 1.59 6.07
C CYS A 12 -0.63 1.29 7.58
N GLY A 13 -1.63 0.56 8.09
CA GLY A 13 -1.67 0.09 9.46
C GLY A 13 -2.13 1.13 10.46
N MET A 14 -3.02 2.02 10.06
CA MET A 14 -3.65 3.03 10.91
C MET A 14 -4.75 2.41 11.78
N ARG A 15 -4.86 2.83 13.05
CA ARG A 15 -5.87 2.34 14.00
C ARG A 15 -6.31 3.38 15.02
N GLU A 16 -5.37 4.12 15.61
CA GLU A 16 -5.66 5.02 16.72
C GLU A 16 -6.20 6.36 16.22
N ALA A 17 -7.36 6.80 16.72
CA ALA A 17 -8.11 7.95 16.20
C ALA A 17 -7.29 9.24 16.13
N ASP A 18 -6.55 9.58 17.19
CA ASP A 18 -5.73 10.80 17.22
C ASP A 18 -4.56 10.72 16.25
N ASN A 19 -3.98 9.52 16.07
CA ASN A 19 -2.92 9.31 15.10
C ASN A 19 -3.44 9.36 13.65
N ILE A 20 -4.64 8.81 13.40
CA ILE A 20 -5.33 8.94 12.10
C ILE A 20 -5.52 10.43 11.77
N ARG A 21 -6.07 11.22 12.70
CA ARG A 21 -6.30 12.66 12.53
C ARG A 21 -4.99 13.39 12.18
N ALA A 22 -3.94 13.16 12.96
CA ALA A 22 -2.66 13.82 12.75
C ALA A 22 -2.00 13.47 11.41
N VAL A 23 -2.20 12.25 10.89
CA VAL A 23 -1.71 11.85 9.57
C VAL A 23 -2.62 12.36 8.45
N ASP A 24 -3.94 12.47 8.67
CA ASP A 24 -4.90 13.02 7.69
C ASP A 24 -4.68 14.51 7.41
N GLU A 25 -4.13 15.24 8.38
CA GLU A 25 -3.73 16.65 8.24
C GLU A 25 -2.45 16.83 7.39
N LEU A 26 -1.72 15.75 7.07
CA LEU A 26 -0.55 15.80 6.20
C LEU A 26 -0.97 15.86 4.73
N ALA A 27 -0.96 17.04 4.13
CA ALA A 27 -1.32 17.23 2.70
C ALA A 27 -0.46 16.40 1.71
N SER A 28 0.62 15.80 2.20
CA SER A 28 1.52 14.94 1.42
C SER A 28 1.09 13.47 1.39
N VAL A 29 0.10 13.05 2.20
CA VAL A 29 -0.43 11.68 2.26
C VAL A 29 -1.71 11.60 1.46
N ASP A 30 -1.84 10.61 0.56
CA ASP A 30 -3.01 10.45 -0.29
C ASP A 30 -3.96 9.36 0.20
N TRP A 31 -3.41 8.25 0.75
CA TRP A 31 -4.21 7.09 1.17
C TRP A 31 -3.82 6.59 2.56
N MET A 32 -4.81 6.09 3.32
CA MET A 32 -4.61 5.42 4.61
C MET A 32 -5.11 3.98 4.59
N GLY A 33 -4.29 3.04 5.07
CA GLY A 33 -4.59 1.62 5.12
C GLY A 33 -5.06 1.16 6.51
N PHE A 34 -6.20 0.45 6.55
CA PHE A 34 -6.80 -0.18 7.74
C PHE A 34 -6.73 -1.69 7.58
N ILE A 35 -6.03 -2.38 8.49
CA ILE A 35 -5.75 -3.82 8.36
C ILE A 35 -6.84 -4.63 9.08
N PHE A 36 -7.57 -5.45 8.32
CA PHE A 36 -8.64 -6.32 8.84
C PHE A 36 -8.21 -7.76 9.08
N TYR A 37 -6.92 -8.04 9.01
CA TYR A 37 -6.38 -9.37 9.31
C TYR A 37 -6.17 -9.56 10.82
N PRO A 38 -6.91 -10.49 11.50
CA PRO A 38 -6.92 -10.57 12.96
C PRO A 38 -5.57 -10.91 13.60
N ARG A 39 -4.65 -11.56 12.84
CA ARG A 39 -3.30 -11.89 13.34
C ARG A 39 -2.31 -10.74 13.25
N SER A 40 -2.69 -9.63 12.64
CA SER A 40 -1.84 -8.44 12.56
C SER A 40 -1.83 -7.71 13.90
N SER A 41 -0.65 -7.27 14.35
CA SER A 41 -0.53 -6.35 15.49
C SER A 41 -1.17 -4.97 15.24
N ARG A 42 -1.52 -4.70 13.98
CA ARG A 42 -2.18 -3.47 13.51
C ARG A 42 -3.66 -3.69 13.17
N HIS A 43 -4.23 -4.83 13.59
CA HIS A 43 -5.62 -5.17 13.29
C HIS A 43 -6.60 -4.12 13.81
N VAL A 44 -7.56 -3.75 12.95
CA VAL A 44 -8.68 -2.86 13.27
C VAL A 44 -9.96 -3.68 13.35
N SER A 45 -10.50 -3.83 14.55
CA SER A 45 -11.73 -4.61 14.80
C SER A 45 -13.00 -3.77 14.70
N GLN A 46 -12.92 -2.49 15.09
CA GLN A 46 -14.02 -1.54 15.15
C GLN A 46 -13.66 -0.29 14.35
N VAL A 47 -14.68 0.46 13.91
CA VAL A 47 -14.47 1.77 13.30
C VAL A 47 -13.84 2.70 14.33
N PRO A 48 -12.67 3.28 14.06
CA PRO A 48 -12.05 4.26 14.92
C PRO A 48 -12.97 5.46 15.19
N ALA A 49 -12.81 6.11 16.35
CA ALA A 49 -13.61 7.28 16.70
C ALA A 49 -13.42 8.48 15.74
N PHE A 50 -12.32 8.47 14.98
CA PHE A 50 -12.09 9.37 13.86
C PHE A 50 -11.66 8.56 12.63
N MET A 51 -12.28 8.83 11.47
CA MET A 51 -11.90 8.31 10.17
C MET A 51 -11.40 9.46 9.29
N PRO A 52 -10.42 9.21 8.40
CA PRO A 52 -9.85 10.30 7.60
C PRO A 52 -10.90 10.97 6.72
N GLU A 53 -10.76 12.28 6.55
CA GLU A 53 -11.65 13.12 5.75
C GLU A 53 -11.00 13.60 4.44
N HIS A 54 -9.66 13.64 4.40
CA HIS A 54 -8.88 14.15 3.28
C HIS A 54 -8.20 13.05 2.47
N THR A 55 -7.83 11.93 3.12
CA THR A 55 -7.16 10.80 2.48
C THR A 55 -8.14 9.68 2.14
N LYS A 56 -7.89 8.96 1.03
CA LYS A 56 -8.67 7.77 0.68
C LYS A 56 -8.45 6.63 1.67
N ARG A 57 -9.51 5.90 1.96
CA ARG A 57 -9.55 4.78 2.92
C ARG A 57 -9.32 3.46 2.20
N VAL A 58 -8.24 2.78 2.55
CA VAL A 58 -7.87 1.48 1.96
C VAL A 58 -8.08 0.38 2.98
N GLY A 59 -8.97 -0.56 2.72
CA GLY A 59 -9.14 -1.76 3.54
C GLY A 59 -8.15 -2.85 3.12
N VAL A 60 -7.35 -3.37 4.06
CA VAL A 60 -6.35 -4.41 3.80
C VAL A 60 -6.85 -5.75 4.31
N PHE A 61 -6.96 -6.72 3.42
CA PHE A 61 -7.51 -8.05 3.65
C PHE A 61 -6.49 -9.14 3.32
N VAL A 62 -6.56 -10.26 4.02
CA VAL A 62 -5.72 -11.44 3.78
C VAL A 62 -6.64 -12.66 3.69
N ASN A 63 -6.84 -13.19 2.48
CA ASN A 63 -7.68 -14.36 2.20
C ASN A 63 -9.10 -14.25 2.79
N ALA A 64 -9.66 -13.05 2.80
CA ALA A 64 -11.02 -12.80 3.27
C ALA A 64 -12.04 -13.18 2.19
N THR A 65 -13.23 -13.59 2.61
CA THR A 65 -14.35 -13.82 1.70
C THR A 65 -14.89 -12.52 1.12
N ALA A 66 -15.51 -12.57 -0.06
CA ALA A 66 -16.14 -11.40 -0.67
C ALA A 66 -17.17 -10.74 0.28
N ASN A 67 -17.96 -11.56 1.00
CA ASN A 67 -18.94 -11.06 1.98
C ASN A 67 -18.30 -10.28 3.14
N GLU A 68 -17.15 -10.75 3.66
CA GLU A 68 -16.40 -10.02 4.70
C GLU A 68 -15.86 -8.71 4.16
N ILE A 69 -15.32 -8.70 2.94
CA ILE A 69 -14.83 -7.49 2.27
C ILE A 69 -15.97 -6.48 2.09
N LEU A 70 -17.11 -6.89 1.53
CA LEU A 70 -18.26 -6.02 1.30
C LEU A 70 -18.83 -5.45 2.61
N LYS A 71 -18.88 -6.24 3.67
CA LYS A 71 -19.29 -5.78 5.00
C LYS A 71 -18.36 -4.69 5.53
N ARG A 72 -17.04 -4.87 5.43
CA ARG A 72 -16.05 -3.88 5.87
C ARG A 72 -16.04 -2.65 4.97
N LEU A 73 -16.18 -2.83 3.65
CA LEU A 73 -16.31 -1.75 2.69
C LEU A 73 -17.40 -0.75 3.12
N SER A 74 -18.61 -1.26 3.39
CA SER A 74 -19.73 -0.42 3.82
C SER A 74 -19.49 0.19 5.19
N LEU A 75 -19.04 -0.61 6.18
CA LEU A 75 -18.89 -0.15 7.57
C LEU A 75 -17.84 0.94 7.73
N PHE A 76 -16.72 0.87 6.97
CA PHE A 76 -15.61 1.82 7.04
C PHE A 76 -15.65 2.87 5.93
N SER A 77 -16.65 2.82 5.03
CA SER A 77 -16.75 3.67 3.84
C SER A 77 -15.42 3.70 3.07
N LEU A 78 -14.95 2.49 2.66
CA LEU A 78 -13.66 2.35 2.00
C LEU A 78 -13.73 2.81 0.53
N ASP A 79 -12.66 3.39 0.04
CA ASP A 79 -12.48 3.78 -1.36
C ASP A 79 -11.74 2.71 -2.17
N LEU A 80 -10.87 1.94 -1.49
CA LEU A 80 -10.08 0.88 -2.13
C LEU A 80 -10.02 -0.37 -1.25
N ILE A 81 -9.94 -1.52 -1.92
CA ILE A 81 -9.73 -2.83 -1.32
C ILE A 81 -8.33 -3.31 -1.68
N GLN A 82 -7.50 -3.58 -0.67
CA GLN A 82 -6.18 -4.20 -0.86
C GLN A 82 -6.23 -5.67 -0.48
N LEU A 83 -5.96 -6.53 -1.45
CA LEU A 83 -5.87 -7.99 -1.31
C LEU A 83 -4.40 -8.36 -1.06
N HIS A 84 -4.10 -8.74 0.17
CA HIS A 84 -2.71 -8.93 0.66
C HIS A 84 -2.38 -10.40 0.94
N GLY A 85 -3.24 -11.32 0.56
CA GLY A 85 -3.08 -12.77 0.69
C GLY A 85 -2.78 -13.46 -0.64
N HIS A 86 -3.33 -14.65 -0.80
CA HIS A 86 -3.14 -15.50 -1.99
C HIS A 86 -4.37 -15.47 -2.93
N GLU A 87 -5.11 -14.35 -2.92
CA GLU A 87 -6.29 -14.18 -3.76
C GLU A 87 -5.89 -14.29 -5.24
N SER A 88 -6.58 -15.15 -6.00
CA SER A 88 -6.32 -15.34 -7.42
C SER A 88 -6.86 -14.20 -8.29
N ALA A 89 -6.41 -14.12 -9.55
CA ALA A 89 -6.96 -13.17 -10.52
C ALA A 89 -8.44 -13.38 -10.75
N ASP A 90 -8.92 -14.64 -10.73
CA ASP A 90 -10.36 -14.94 -10.85
C ASP A 90 -11.15 -14.41 -9.66
N PHE A 91 -10.67 -14.60 -8.44
CA PHE A 91 -11.28 -13.99 -7.26
C PHE A 91 -11.35 -12.45 -7.39
N CYS A 92 -10.29 -11.82 -7.92
CA CYS A 92 -10.29 -10.38 -8.15
C CYS A 92 -11.38 -9.94 -9.16
N ARG A 93 -11.58 -10.72 -10.24
CA ARG A 93 -12.63 -10.47 -11.23
C ARG A 93 -14.03 -10.65 -10.62
N GLU A 94 -14.23 -11.74 -9.87
CA GLU A 94 -15.49 -12.00 -9.15
C GLU A 94 -15.80 -10.89 -8.14
N LEU A 95 -14.80 -10.49 -7.35
CA LEU A 95 -14.95 -9.39 -6.39
C LEU A 95 -15.30 -8.07 -7.10
N ARG A 96 -14.64 -7.77 -8.23
CA ARG A 96 -14.91 -6.57 -9.05
C ARG A 96 -16.39 -6.49 -9.45
N ALA A 97 -16.99 -7.61 -9.83
CA ALA A 97 -18.41 -7.66 -10.25
C ALA A 97 -19.38 -7.39 -9.08
N LEU A 98 -18.94 -7.53 -7.83
CA LEU A 98 -19.73 -7.30 -6.64
C LEU A 98 -19.52 -5.90 -6.02
N LEU A 99 -18.43 -5.22 -6.38
CA LEU A 99 -18.10 -3.92 -5.81
C LEU A 99 -18.93 -2.81 -6.46
N PRO A 100 -19.34 -1.79 -5.69
CA PRO A 100 -19.90 -0.55 -6.24
C PRO A 100 -18.94 0.12 -7.23
N GLU A 101 -19.49 0.87 -8.17
CA GLU A 101 -18.69 1.69 -9.08
C GLU A 101 -17.78 2.66 -8.31
N GLY A 102 -16.56 2.86 -8.77
CA GLY A 102 -15.58 3.76 -8.16
C GLY A 102 -14.70 3.13 -7.06
N ILE A 103 -15.01 1.91 -6.60
CA ILE A 103 -14.15 1.23 -5.61
C ILE A 103 -12.96 0.57 -6.33
N GLY A 104 -11.74 0.97 -5.93
CA GLY A 104 -10.50 0.42 -6.48
C GLY A 104 -10.07 -0.90 -5.84
N ILE A 105 -9.36 -1.74 -6.60
CA ILE A 105 -8.72 -2.97 -6.10
C ILE A 105 -7.21 -2.84 -6.24
N ILE A 106 -6.51 -3.13 -5.16
CA ILE A 106 -5.04 -3.25 -5.10
C ILE A 106 -4.72 -4.71 -4.82
N LYS A 107 -3.84 -5.35 -5.62
CA LYS A 107 -3.37 -6.70 -5.33
C LYS A 107 -1.89 -6.68 -4.93
N MET A 108 -1.58 -7.19 -3.77
CA MET A 108 -0.19 -7.41 -3.35
C MET A 108 0.39 -8.62 -4.09
N VAL A 109 1.55 -8.41 -4.68
CA VAL A 109 2.39 -9.44 -5.27
C VAL A 109 3.77 -9.36 -4.64
N GLN A 110 4.22 -10.49 -4.10
CA GLN A 110 5.53 -10.58 -3.52
C GLN A 110 6.56 -10.78 -4.64
N VAL A 111 7.58 -9.91 -4.69
CA VAL A 111 8.59 -9.91 -5.73
C VAL A 111 9.94 -10.29 -5.15
N GLY A 112 10.50 -11.40 -5.62
CA GLY A 112 11.85 -11.88 -5.35
C GLY A 112 12.57 -12.36 -6.62
N SER A 113 11.82 -12.52 -7.72
CA SER A 113 12.36 -12.98 -9.00
C SER A 113 11.60 -12.37 -10.19
N ILE A 114 12.14 -12.53 -11.41
CA ILE A 114 11.49 -12.09 -12.66
C ILE A 114 10.20 -12.88 -12.89
N GLU A 115 10.15 -14.15 -12.51
CA GLU A 115 8.94 -14.99 -12.61
C GLU A 115 7.79 -14.45 -11.76
N ASP A 116 8.09 -13.80 -10.63
CA ASP A 116 7.07 -13.15 -9.81
C ASP A 116 6.43 -11.96 -10.56
N LEU A 117 7.24 -11.19 -11.30
CA LEU A 117 6.76 -10.09 -12.13
C LEU A 117 5.92 -10.58 -13.31
N GLN A 118 6.29 -11.71 -13.91
CA GLN A 118 5.49 -12.34 -14.98
C GLN A 118 4.12 -12.77 -14.45
N ARG A 119 4.07 -13.40 -13.25
CA ARG A 119 2.80 -13.78 -12.61
C ARG A 119 1.95 -12.57 -12.25
N ALA A 120 2.55 -11.42 -11.96
CA ALA A 120 1.82 -10.19 -11.69
C ALA A 120 0.95 -9.75 -12.88
N THR A 121 1.32 -10.10 -14.12
CA THR A 121 0.53 -9.76 -15.31
C THR A 121 -0.80 -10.53 -15.41
N GLU A 122 -0.98 -11.64 -14.67
CA GLU A 122 -2.24 -12.38 -14.60
C GLU A 122 -3.39 -11.53 -14.01
N TYR A 123 -3.05 -10.50 -13.22
CA TYR A 123 -4.01 -9.59 -12.61
C TYR A 123 -4.41 -8.41 -13.52
N GLU A 124 -3.84 -8.28 -14.72
CA GLU A 124 -4.20 -7.22 -15.66
C GLU A 124 -5.71 -7.24 -15.99
N GLY A 125 -6.33 -6.07 -15.90
CA GLY A 125 -7.76 -5.90 -16.09
C GLY A 125 -8.64 -6.40 -14.92
N ALA A 126 -8.08 -7.10 -13.93
CA ALA A 126 -8.79 -7.53 -12.73
C ALA A 126 -8.64 -6.54 -11.57
N VAL A 127 -7.54 -5.78 -11.54
CA VAL A 127 -7.20 -4.84 -10.47
C VAL A 127 -6.77 -3.49 -11.03
N ASP A 128 -6.86 -2.43 -10.23
CA ASP A 128 -6.47 -1.07 -10.62
C ASP A 128 -5.00 -0.80 -10.33
N TYR A 129 -4.47 -1.43 -9.28
CA TYR A 129 -3.08 -1.31 -8.88
C TYR A 129 -2.52 -2.65 -8.44
N LEU A 130 -1.23 -2.82 -8.65
CA LEU A 130 -0.43 -3.82 -7.94
C LEU A 130 0.26 -3.14 -6.75
N LEU A 131 0.55 -3.92 -5.72
CA LEU A 131 1.43 -3.52 -4.63
C LEU A 131 2.61 -4.48 -4.63
N PHE A 132 3.77 -4.06 -5.12
CA PHE A 132 4.96 -4.89 -5.12
C PHE A 132 5.63 -4.84 -3.75
N GLU A 133 5.52 -5.96 -3.05
CA GLU A 133 6.24 -6.17 -1.80
C GLU A 133 7.56 -6.89 -2.08
N THR A 134 8.64 -6.17 -1.87
CA THR A 134 9.97 -6.67 -2.13
C THR A 134 10.47 -7.51 -0.94
N ARG A 135 10.88 -8.76 -1.20
CA ARG A 135 11.50 -9.63 -0.20
C ARG A 135 12.94 -9.20 0.05
N CYS A 136 13.25 -8.93 1.33
CA CYS A 136 14.64 -9.06 1.76
C CYS A 136 14.91 -10.56 1.95
N GLU A 137 15.76 -11.18 1.15
CA GLU A 137 16.28 -12.51 1.46
C GLU A 137 17.10 -12.44 2.75
N GLY A 138 16.67 -13.17 3.77
CA GLY A 138 17.37 -13.31 5.04
C GLY A 138 16.48 -13.00 6.24
N TYR A 139 16.36 -13.96 7.14
CA TYR A 139 15.87 -13.75 8.50
C TYR A 139 16.63 -12.59 9.13
N GLY A 140 15.92 -11.56 9.53
CA GLY A 140 16.31 -10.33 10.17
C GLY A 140 17.81 -10.11 10.44
N GLY A 141 18.41 -9.09 9.80
CA GLY A 141 19.70 -8.56 10.22
C GLY A 141 20.78 -8.39 9.16
N SER A 142 20.58 -8.79 7.90
CA SER A 142 21.64 -8.66 6.87
C SER A 142 21.90 -7.23 6.39
N GLY A 143 21.02 -6.28 6.71
CA GLY A 143 21.15 -4.87 6.26
C GLY A 143 21.09 -4.69 4.73
N GLN A 144 20.94 -5.76 3.97
CA GLN A 144 20.82 -5.68 2.51
C GLN A 144 19.40 -5.22 2.16
N GLN A 145 19.32 -4.04 1.59
CA GLN A 145 18.10 -3.53 0.97
C GLN A 145 17.87 -4.31 -0.32
N PHE A 146 16.60 -4.64 -0.59
CA PHE A 146 16.17 -5.17 -1.87
C PHE A 146 16.56 -4.21 -3.00
N ASP A 147 17.09 -4.78 -4.08
CA ASP A 147 17.43 -4.00 -5.27
C ASP A 147 16.18 -3.78 -6.14
N TRP A 148 15.62 -2.57 -6.08
CA TRP A 148 14.44 -2.21 -6.85
C TRP A 148 14.63 -2.30 -8.37
N ARG A 149 15.89 -2.45 -8.85
CA ARG A 149 16.19 -2.62 -10.29
C ARG A 149 15.57 -3.88 -10.89
N ILE A 150 15.20 -4.89 -10.09
CA ILE A 150 14.44 -6.03 -10.60
C ILE A 150 13.12 -5.60 -11.21
N LEU A 151 12.53 -4.48 -10.74
CA LEU A 151 11.28 -3.95 -11.26
C LEU A 151 11.42 -3.37 -12.68
N ASP A 152 12.65 -3.13 -13.17
CA ASP A 152 12.91 -2.72 -14.56
C ASP A 152 12.43 -3.81 -15.55
N ASP A 153 12.34 -5.07 -15.10
CA ASP A 153 11.81 -6.21 -15.87
C ASP A 153 10.27 -6.33 -15.79
N TYR A 154 9.57 -5.42 -15.10
CA TYR A 154 8.12 -5.38 -15.13
C TYR A 154 7.61 -4.71 -16.41
N HIS A 155 7.02 -5.49 -17.29
CA HIS A 155 6.48 -5.02 -18.58
C HIS A 155 4.94 -5.05 -18.65
N GLY A 156 4.28 -5.27 -17.51
CA GLY A 156 2.82 -5.23 -17.40
C GLY A 156 2.29 -3.79 -17.51
N ARG A 157 0.96 -3.68 -17.74
CA ARG A 157 0.28 -2.39 -17.92
C ARG A 157 -0.45 -1.90 -16.67
N THR A 158 -0.52 -2.72 -15.62
CA THR A 158 -1.15 -2.31 -14.36
C THR A 158 -0.18 -1.46 -13.56
N PRO A 159 -0.55 -0.22 -13.18
CA PRO A 159 0.31 0.62 -12.34
C PRO A 159 0.55 -0.02 -10.97
N PHE A 160 1.70 0.26 -10.37
CA PHE A 160 2.05 -0.32 -9.09
C PHE A 160 2.48 0.70 -8.03
N LEU A 161 2.24 0.33 -6.77
CA LEU A 161 2.86 0.95 -5.60
C LEU A 161 4.01 0.05 -5.13
N LEU A 162 5.11 0.67 -4.69
CA LEU A 162 6.24 -0.01 -4.10
C LEU A 162 6.10 -0.07 -2.58
N THR A 163 6.32 -1.24 -1.99
CA THR A 163 6.38 -1.43 -0.54
C THR A 163 7.53 -2.38 -0.16
N GLY A 164 7.68 -2.66 1.13
CA GLY A 164 8.71 -3.58 1.62
C GLY A 164 9.95 -2.85 2.14
N GLY A 165 9.95 -2.53 3.44
CA GLY A 165 11.10 -2.00 4.16
C GLY A 165 11.50 -0.56 3.86
N ILE A 166 10.70 0.20 3.10
CA ILE A 166 10.92 1.63 2.86
C ILE A 166 10.98 2.36 4.21
N GLY A 167 12.05 3.09 4.44
CA GLY A 167 12.30 3.83 5.67
C GLY A 167 12.70 5.28 5.45
N PRO A 168 12.90 6.05 6.53
CA PRO A 168 13.16 7.50 6.45
C PRO A 168 14.42 7.89 5.67
N ARG A 169 15.35 6.95 5.48
CA ARG A 169 16.61 7.19 4.74
C ARG A 169 16.51 6.88 3.26
N ASP A 170 15.38 6.39 2.77
CA ASP A 170 15.22 5.91 1.39
C ASP A 170 14.69 6.99 0.44
N ALA A 171 14.49 8.24 0.90
CA ALA A 171 13.95 9.32 0.07
C ALA A 171 14.76 9.54 -1.23
N ASP A 172 16.09 9.65 -1.14
CA ASP A 172 16.95 9.87 -2.32
C ASP A 172 16.95 8.68 -3.27
N LYS A 173 16.89 7.47 -2.72
CA LYS A 173 16.77 6.24 -3.52
C LYS A 173 15.44 6.21 -4.29
N LEU A 174 14.33 6.60 -3.64
CA LEU A 174 13.01 6.71 -4.28
C LEU A 174 12.99 7.80 -5.36
N LEU A 175 13.58 8.96 -5.09
CA LEU A 175 13.67 10.05 -6.06
C LEU A 175 14.51 9.68 -7.29
N SER A 176 15.53 8.85 -7.11
CA SER A 176 16.37 8.35 -8.20
C SER A 176 15.77 7.15 -8.95
N PHE A 177 14.82 6.44 -8.34
CA PHE A 177 14.14 5.32 -8.98
C PHE A 177 13.04 5.81 -9.93
N SER A 178 13.03 5.32 -11.15
CA SER A 178 12.03 5.68 -12.16
C SER A 178 11.56 4.46 -12.92
N HIS A 179 10.25 4.23 -12.90
CA HIS A 179 9.60 3.22 -13.72
C HIS A 179 8.28 3.78 -14.27
N PRO A 180 7.95 3.57 -15.58
CA PRO A 180 6.76 4.20 -16.19
C PRO A 180 5.45 3.81 -15.50
N MET A 181 5.37 2.60 -14.93
CA MET A 181 4.18 2.09 -14.24
C MET A 181 4.20 2.33 -12.72
N MET A 182 5.25 2.96 -12.16
CA MET A 182 5.26 3.29 -10.74
C MET A 182 4.28 4.42 -10.45
N ALA A 183 3.21 4.10 -9.72
CA ALA A 183 2.17 5.04 -9.32
C ALA A 183 2.40 5.62 -7.91
N GLY A 184 3.12 4.90 -7.03
CA GLY A 184 3.29 5.37 -5.67
C GLY A 184 4.09 4.44 -4.76
N ILE A 185 4.00 4.71 -3.47
CA ILE A 185 4.65 3.96 -2.39
C ILE A 185 3.69 3.66 -1.26
N ASP A 186 3.98 2.61 -0.49
CA ASP A 186 3.24 2.25 0.73
C ASP A 186 4.20 2.19 1.93
N LEU A 187 3.95 3.03 2.92
CA LEU A 187 4.75 3.21 4.13
C LEU A 187 4.07 2.54 5.32
N ASN A 188 4.81 1.81 6.15
CA ASN A 188 4.25 1.17 7.33
C ASN A 188 5.24 1.17 8.52
N SER A 189 5.79 0.01 8.89
CA SER A 189 6.49 -0.26 10.15
C SER A 189 7.72 0.61 10.42
N LYS A 190 8.42 1.08 9.38
CA LYS A 190 9.62 1.93 9.53
C LYS A 190 9.30 3.39 9.95
N PHE A 191 8.01 3.73 9.94
CA PHE A 191 7.49 5.04 10.33
C PHE A 191 6.60 4.94 11.59
N GLU A 192 6.87 3.98 12.46
CA GLU A 192 6.10 3.75 13.69
C GLU A 192 6.97 3.91 14.94
N SER A 193 6.39 4.51 15.98
CA SER A 193 6.92 4.48 17.34
C SER A 193 6.50 3.20 18.08
N ALA A 194 5.34 2.65 17.73
CA ALA A 194 4.80 1.37 18.18
C ALA A 194 3.84 0.82 17.10
N PRO A 195 3.51 -0.49 17.08
CA PRO A 195 2.56 -1.03 16.10
C PRO A 195 1.25 -0.26 16.07
N ALA A 196 0.85 0.20 14.86
CA ALA A 196 -0.32 1.03 14.58
C ALA A 196 -0.24 2.48 15.14
N MET A 197 0.94 2.94 15.56
CA MET A 197 1.18 4.31 16.00
C MET A 197 2.29 4.94 15.14
N LYS A 198 1.91 5.75 14.16
CA LYS A 198 2.86 6.40 13.26
C LYS A 198 3.56 7.57 13.96
N ASP A 199 4.86 7.69 13.72
CA ASP A 199 5.62 8.90 14.02
C ASP A 199 5.29 9.96 12.95
N VAL A 200 4.39 10.87 13.32
CA VAL A 200 3.85 11.89 12.42
C VAL A 200 4.92 12.84 11.92
N LYS A 201 5.90 13.19 12.79
CA LYS A 201 6.99 14.05 12.38
C LYS A 201 7.88 13.39 11.35
N MET A 202 8.25 12.12 11.59
CA MET A 202 9.07 11.33 10.66
C MET A 202 8.37 11.15 9.31
N LEU A 203 7.05 10.87 9.32
CA LEU A 203 6.25 10.79 8.10
C LEU A 203 6.25 12.12 7.35
N LYS A 204 5.97 13.21 8.04
CA LYS A 204 5.93 14.56 7.46
C LYS A 204 7.26 14.89 6.77
N ASP A 205 8.36 14.81 7.50
CA ASP A 205 9.69 15.14 6.99
C ASP A 205 10.03 14.32 5.73
N PHE A 206 9.69 13.03 5.72
CA PHE A 206 9.94 12.13 4.59
C PHE A 206 9.04 12.42 3.39
N THR A 207 7.73 12.54 3.62
CA THR A 207 6.75 12.70 2.53
C THR A 207 6.85 14.09 1.88
N GLU A 208 7.12 15.15 2.64
CA GLU A 208 7.39 16.49 2.11
C GLU A 208 8.65 16.50 1.23
N ARG A 209 9.72 15.80 1.64
CA ARG A 209 10.92 15.65 0.80
C ARG A 209 10.62 15.00 -0.54
N LEU A 210 9.78 13.97 -0.57
CA LEU A 210 9.36 13.32 -1.82
C LEU A 210 8.51 14.21 -2.72
N ARG A 211 7.73 15.14 -2.13
CA ARG A 211 6.91 16.10 -2.89
C ARG A 211 7.72 17.25 -3.49
N GLN A 212 8.87 17.56 -2.92
CA GLN A 212 9.75 18.66 -3.35
C GLN A 212 10.76 18.24 -4.44
N GLY A 213 11.06 16.98 -4.59
CA GLY A 213 12.02 16.43 -5.57
C GLY A 213 11.34 15.93 -6.82
#